data_ddc48e4c20595bc8660d653ff6b3b1ad
#
_entry.id   ddc48e4c20595bc8660d653ff6b3b1ad
#
_cell.length_a   1.000
_cell.length_b   1.000
_cell.length_c   1.000
_cell.angle_alpha   90.00
_cell.angle_beta   90.00
_cell.angle_gamma   90.00
#
_symmetry.space_group_name_H-M   'P 1'
#
loop_
_entity.id
_entity.type
_entity.pdbx_description
1 polymer ?
#
loop_
_entity_poly.entity_id
_entity_poly.type
_entity_poly.pdbx_seq_one_letter_code
_entity_poly.pdbx_strand_id
1 'polypeptide(L)'
;LTIGITGYITGIPVFCDSGFVILSPISRALAGNSNISLAVMATALSGGLYATHCLVPPTPGPIAMAGTLEADLGLTILVGLIISIPAMISAIIYANTVAKRIPIPANPEYSVEQLIEKYGKLPGALHSFAPILLPIILIALKSVSDFPGSPFGTGSIHTCISFIGNPVIALLLGIFLAMTLIPKQEKSSAIKWISEGVTQSASILAITGAGGAFGAILQKLPLADTLSSSLLGTGAGIFLPFIIAALLKTAMGASTVAMITTSAMVAPLMPALGFTTPVSYTHLT
;
A
#
# COMPACT_ATOMS: atom_id res chain seq x y z
N LEU A 1 -1.33 14.40 -12.47
CA LEU A 1 -0.57 13.21 -12.85
C LEU A 1 0.58 12.93 -11.86
N THR A 2 1.48 13.87 -11.63
CA THR A 2 2.68 13.70 -10.79
C THR A 2 2.36 13.12 -9.41
N ILE A 3 1.40 13.69 -8.68
CA ILE A 3 1.08 13.24 -7.32
C ILE A 3 0.49 11.81 -7.31
N GLY A 4 -0.27 11.44 -8.34
CA GLY A 4 -0.79 10.08 -8.49
C GLY A 4 0.34 9.06 -8.75
N ILE A 5 1.32 9.40 -9.59
CA ILE A 5 2.50 8.56 -9.83
C ILE A 5 3.38 8.48 -8.57
N THR A 6 3.55 9.60 -7.85
CA THR A 6 4.27 9.58 -6.58
C THR A 6 3.58 8.65 -5.58
N GLY A 7 2.24 8.75 -5.46
CA GLY A 7 1.46 7.82 -4.64
C GLY A 7 1.63 6.36 -5.07
N TYR A 8 1.58 6.09 -6.37
CA TYR A 8 1.77 4.75 -6.93
C TYR A 8 3.12 4.14 -6.53
N ILE A 9 4.22 4.86 -6.73
CA ILE A 9 5.56 4.38 -6.38
C ILE A 9 5.69 4.19 -4.87
N THR A 10 5.21 5.15 -4.08
CA THR A 10 5.30 5.09 -2.62
C THR A 10 4.40 4.02 -2.02
N GLY A 11 3.25 3.73 -2.65
CA GLY A 11 2.29 2.72 -2.19
C GLY A 11 2.79 1.28 -2.31
N ILE A 12 3.86 1.03 -3.08
CA ILE A 12 4.45 -0.32 -3.19
C ILE A 12 4.91 -0.85 -1.81
N PRO A 13 5.78 -0.16 -1.06
CA PRO A 13 6.24 -0.65 0.24
C PRO A 13 5.49 -0.07 1.44
N VAL A 14 4.68 0.97 1.25
CA VAL A 14 4.06 1.73 2.34
C VAL A 14 2.55 1.52 2.35
N PHE A 15 1.98 1.39 3.54
CA PHE A 15 0.53 1.39 3.70
C PHE A 15 -0.09 2.67 3.14
N CYS A 16 -1.22 2.54 2.46
CA CYS A 16 -1.94 3.67 1.85
C CYS A 16 -2.19 4.81 2.86
N ASP A 17 -2.65 4.48 4.06
CA ASP A 17 -2.95 5.47 5.11
C ASP A 17 -1.71 6.25 5.52
N SER A 18 -0.61 5.55 5.80
CA SER A 18 0.66 6.16 6.18
C SER A 18 1.27 6.98 5.02
N GLY A 19 1.22 6.44 3.80
CA GLY A 19 1.68 7.12 2.60
C GLY A 19 0.88 8.40 2.34
N PHE A 20 -0.42 8.36 2.55
CA PHE A 20 -1.29 9.52 2.39
C PHE A 20 -0.95 10.62 3.40
N VAL A 21 -0.77 10.26 4.68
CA VAL A 21 -0.39 11.22 5.74
C VAL A 21 0.96 11.86 5.42
N ILE A 22 1.97 11.05 5.06
CA ILE A 22 3.33 11.52 4.76
C ILE A 22 3.35 12.44 3.52
N LEU A 23 2.59 12.11 2.48
CA LEU A 23 2.58 12.86 1.22
C LEU A 23 1.53 13.98 1.19
N SER A 24 0.65 14.07 2.17
CA SER A 24 -0.40 15.08 2.25
C SER A 24 0.14 16.53 2.24
N PRO A 25 1.21 16.89 2.97
CA PRO A 25 1.80 18.23 2.88
C PRO A 25 2.30 18.57 1.48
N ILE A 26 2.92 17.60 0.79
CA ILE A 26 3.39 17.78 -0.60
C ILE A 26 2.19 17.97 -1.54
N SER A 27 1.13 17.18 -1.34
CA SER A 27 -0.11 17.30 -2.10
C SER A 27 -0.74 18.69 -1.95
N ARG A 28 -0.77 19.24 -0.72
CA ARG A 28 -1.27 20.59 -0.44
C ARG A 28 -0.41 21.67 -1.09
N ALA A 29 0.91 21.57 -0.99
CA ALA A 29 1.83 22.51 -1.61
C ALA A 29 1.70 22.52 -3.14
N LEU A 30 1.61 21.34 -3.77
CA LEU A 30 1.39 21.23 -5.22
C LEU A 30 0.03 21.79 -5.63
N ALA A 31 -1.02 21.56 -4.86
CA ALA A 31 -2.35 22.11 -5.12
C ALA A 31 -2.33 23.64 -5.12
N GLY A 32 -1.68 24.26 -4.13
CA GLY A 32 -1.52 25.71 -4.05
C GLY A 32 -0.73 26.28 -5.23
N ASN A 33 0.41 25.70 -5.54
CA ASN A 33 1.27 26.18 -6.63
C ASN A 33 0.66 26.01 -8.04
N SER A 34 -0.23 25.02 -8.21
CA SER A 34 -0.81 24.69 -9.51
C SER A 34 -2.24 25.20 -9.68
N ASN A 35 -2.82 25.87 -8.69
CA ASN A 35 -4.24 26.28 -8.67
C ASN A 35 -5.21 25.13 -8.97
N ILE A 36 -4.86 23.92 -8.53
CA ILE A 36 -5.69 22.73 -8.68
C ILE A 36 -6.38 22.44 -7.34
N SER A 37 -7.67 22.06 -7.37
CA SER A 37 -8.40 21.72 -6.15
C SER A 37 -7.66 20.65 -5.35
N LEU A 38 -7.61 20.84 -4.03
CA LEU A 38 -7.04 19.84 -3.11
C LEU A 38 -7.78 18.50 -3.21
N ALA A 39 -9.08 18.50 -3.55
CA ALA A 39 -9.83 17.28 -3.79
C ALA A 39 -9.24 16.44 -4.93
N VAL A 40 -8.81 17.08 -6.03
CA VAL A 40 -8.15 16.39 -7.16
C VAL A 40 -6.83 15.77 -6.72
N MET A 41 -6.01 16.56 -6.00
CA MET A 41 -4.70 16.10 -5.54
C MET A 41 -4.82 14.95 -4.54
N ALA A 42 -5.72 15.07 -3.56
CA ALA A 42 -5.96 14.04 -2.56
C ALA A 42 -6.50 12.75 -3.20
N THR A 43 -7.45 12.86 -4.13
CA THR A 43 -8.01 11.70 -4.83
C THR A 43 -6.97 11.01 -5.72
N ALA A 44 -6.16 11.78 -6.46
CA ALA A 44 -5.12 11.21 -7.30
C ALA A 44 -4.02 10.54 -6.45
N LEU A 45 -3.63 11.15 -5.33
CA LEU A 45 -2.68 10.57 -4.38
C LEU A 45 -3.21 9.26 -3.79
N SER A 46 -4.43 9.29 -3.24
CA SER A 46 -5.06 8.10 -2.67
C SER A 46 -5.19 6.98 -3.69
N GLY A 47 -5.62 7.31 -4.91
CA GLY A 47 -5.78 6.31 -5.97
C GLY A 47 -4.46 5.67 -6.39
N GLY A 48 -3.38 6.46 -6.48
CA GLY A 48 -2.05 5.94 -6.74
C GLY A 48 -1.54 5.00 -5.64
N LEU A 49 -1.61 5.46 -4.39
CA LEU A 49 -1.23 4.66 -3.22
C LEU A 49 -2.03 3.36 -3.13
N TYR A 50 -3.34 3.44 -3.32
CA TYR A 50 -4.24 2.32 -3.16
C TYR A 50 -4.06 1.26 -4.24
N ALA A 51 -3.80 1.69 -5.48
CA ALA A 51 -3.58 0.79 -6.60
C ALA A 51 -2.42 -0.18 -6.35
N THR A 52 -1.31 0.29 -5.79
CA THR A 52 -0.17 -0.59 -5.49
C THR A 52 -0.30 -1.27 -4.14
N HIS A 53 -0.82 -0.60 -3.12
CA HIS A 53 -0.99 -1.18 -1.80
C HIS A 53 -1.86 -2.45 -1.81
N CYS A 54 -2.90 -2.51 -2.63
CA CYS A 54 -3.78 -3.67 -2.71
C CYS A 54 -3.32 -4.74 -3.69
N LEU A 55 -2.57 -4.36 -4.73
CA LEU A 55 -2.27 -5.24 -5.85
C LEU A 55 -0.82 -5.76 -5.86
N VAL A 56 0.10 -5.04 -5.24
CA VAL A 56 1.54 -5.30 -5.42
C VAL A 56 2.21 -5.67 -4.09
N PRO A 57 2.79 -6.88 -3.96
CA PRO A 57 3.76 -7.14 -2.90
C PRO A 57 4.91 -6.11 -2.95
N PRO A 58 5.55 -5.75 -1.82
CA PRO A 58 5.60 -6.48 -0.55
C PRO A 58 4.62 -6.02 0.54
N THR A 59 3.54 -5.33 0.19
CA THR A 59 2.53 -5.00 1.20
C THR A 59 1.93 -6.25 1.85
N PRO A 60 1.59 -6.23 3.15
CA PRO A 60 1.21 -7.42 3.90
C PRO A 60 -0.02 -8.15 3.36
N GLY A 61 -1.00 -7.42 2.82
CA GLY A 61 -2.21 -8.02 2.25
C GLY A 61 -1.90 -8.95 1.07
N PRO A 62 -1.30 -8.45 -0.01
CA PRO A 62 -0.88 -9.24 -1.16
C PRO A 62 0.07 -10.39 -0.81
N ILE A 63 1.04 -10.18 0.11
CA ILE A 63 1.94 -11.27 0.54
C ILE A 63 1.17 -12.38 1.25
N ALA A 64 0.34 -12.02 2.22
CA ALA A 64 -0.42 -13.02 2.99
C ALA A 64 -1.42 -13.77 2.10
N MET A 65 -2.07 -13.06 1.16
CA MET A 65 -2.96 -13.66 0.18
C MET A 65 -2.20 -14.60 -0.75
N ALA A 66 -1.06 -14.18 -1.31
CA ALA A 66 -0.23 -15.03 -2.14
C ALA A 66 0.24 -16.30 -1.39
N GLY A 67 0.64 -16.15 -0.13
CA GLY A 67 1.01 -17.29 0.72
C GLY A 67 -0.16 -18.25 1.01
N THR A 68 -1.35 -17.71 1.28
CA THR A 68 -2.55 -18.54 1.52
C THR A 68 -3.00 -19.32 0.27
N LEU A 69 -2.84 -18.71 -0.90
CA LEU A 69 -3.20 -19.31 -2.19
C LEU A 69 -2.07 -20.11 -2.82
N GLU A 70 -0.92 -20.23 -2.14
CA GLU A 70 0.30 -20.87 -2.66
C GLU A 70 0.74 -20.31 -4.01
N ALA A 71 0.51 -18.99 -4.23
CA ALA A 71 0.87 -18.29 -5.45
C ALA A 71 2.37 -18.00 -5.51
N ASP A 72 2.95 -18.10 -6.71
CA ASP A 72 4.31 -17.63 -6.94
C ASP A 72 4.42 -16.14 -6.73
N LEU A 73 5.28 -15.72 -5.78
CA LEU A 73 5.39 -14.32 -5.37
C LEU A 73 5.90 -13.43 -6.50
N GLY A 74 6.81 -13.93 -7.34
CA GLY A 74 7.34 -13.18 -8.47
C GLY A 74 6.27 -12.92 -9.53
N LEU A 75 5.49 -13.95 -9.86
CA LEU A 75 4.36 -13.82 -10.76
C LEU A 75 3.28 -12.88 -10.19
N THR A 76 3.03 -12.98 -8.90
CA THR A 76 2.11 -12.09 -8.15
C THR A 76 2.53 -10.62 -8.27
N ILE A 77 3.82 -10.32 -8.10
CA ILE A 77 4.36 -8.96 -8.29
C ILE A 77 4.16 -8.48 -9.73
N LEU A 78 4.50 -9.31 -10.71
CA LEU A 78 4.36 -8.95 -12.13
C LEU A 78 2.91 -8.66 -12.52
N VAL A 79 2.01 -9.57 -12.18
CA VAL A 79 0.57 -9.42 -12.46
C VAL A 79 0.00 -8.22 -11.72
N GLY A 80 0.35 -8.06 -10.44
CA GLY A 80 -0.05 -6.93 -9.62
C GLY A 80 0.40 -5.59 -10.21
N LEU A 81 1.65 -5.49 -10.68
CA LEU A 81 2.15 -4.29 -11.35
C LEU A 81 1.39 -3.99 -12.65
N ILE A 82 1.12 -5.00 -13.47
CA ILE A 82 0.38 -4.82 -14.73
C ILE A 82 -1.05 -4.32 -14.45
N ILE A 83 -1.76 -4.91 -13.48
CA ILE A 83 -3.15 -4.56 -13.16
C ILE A 83 -3.24 -3.22 -12.40
N SER A 84 -2.24 -2.88 -11.59
CA SER A 84 -2.24 -1.64 -10.82
C SER A 84 -2.09 -0.39 -11.70
N ILE A 85 -1.48 -0.49 -12.89
CA ILE A 85 -1.36 0.64 -13.82
C ILE A 85 -2.74 1.12 -14.32
N PRO A 86 -3.61 0.28 -14.89
CA PRO A 86 -4.97 0.68 -15.24
C PRO A 86 -5.77 1.20 -14.04
N ALA A 87 -5.60 0.60 -12.86
CA ALA A 87 -6.26 1.06 -11.64
C ALA A 87 -5.82 2.50 -11.27
N MET A 88 -4.52 2.79 -11.30
CA MET A 88 -3.99 4.14 -11.09
C MET A 88 -4.53 5.13 -12.13
N ILE A 89 -4.52 4.75 -13.41
CA ILE A 89 -5.02 5.60 -14.50
C ILE A 89 -6.50 5.92 -14.28
N SER A 90 -7.32 4.93 -13.93
CA SER A 90 -8.74 5.11 -13.64
C SER A 90 -8.96 6.08 -12.47
N ALA A 91 -8.17 5.96 -11.41
CA ALA A 91 -8.22 6.87 -10.27
C ALA A 91 -7.83 8.31 -10.65
N ILE A 92 -6.81 8.48 -11.50
CA ILE A 92 -6.40 9.80 -12.00
C ILE A 92 -7.49 10.41 -12.90
N ILE A 93 -8.12 9.62 -13.77
CA ILE A 93 -9.26 10.06 -14.59
C ILE A 93 -10.41 10.50 -13.67
N TYR A 94 -10.76 9.69 -12.69
CA TYR A 94 -11.79 10.02 -11.71
C TYR A 94 -11.47 11.32 -10.95
N ALA A 95 -10.23 11.50 -10.52
CA ALA A 95 -9.77 12.71 -9.85
C ALA A 95 -9.99 13.95 -10.74
N ASN A 96 -9.65 13.87 -12.02
CA ASN A 96 -9.76 14.99 -12.95
C ASN A 96 -11.16 15.24 -13.50
N THR A 97 -12.06 14.27 -13.40
CA THR A 97 -13.45 14.39 -13.94
C THR A 97 -14.45 14.66 -12.81
N VAL A 98 -14.42 13.86 -11.77
CA VAL A 98 -15.41 13.90 -10.67
C VAL A 98 -14.91 14.78 -9.52
N ALA A 99 -13.71 14.52 -8.99
CA ALA A 99 -13.19 15.27 -7.85
C ALA A 99 -12.91 16.75 -8.21
N LYS A 100 -12.63 17.07 -9.47
CA LYS A 100 -12.49 18.44 -9.96
C LYS A 100 -13.76 19.29 -9.74
N ARG A 101 -14.92 18.66 -9.62
CA ARG A 101 -16.19 19.37 -9.37
C ARG A 101 -16.31 19.86 -7.93
N ILE A 102 -15.42 19.42 -7.05
CA ILE A 102 -15.41 19.80 -5.64
C ILE A 102 -14.26 20.82 -5.45
N PRO A 103 -14.55 22.12 -5.38
CA PRO A 103 -13.52 23.14 -5.19
C PRO A 103 -13.12 23.18 -3.71
N ILE A 104 -12.02 22.54 -3.36
CA ILE A 104 -11.40 22.68 -2.05
C ILE A 104 -10.14 23.51 -2.24
N PRO A 105 -10.06 24.72 -1.62
CA PRO A 105 -8.88 25.55 -1.72
C PRO A 105 -7.70 24.85 -1.05
N ALA A 106 -6.55 24.89 -1.70
CA ALA A 106 -5.31 24.51 -1.08
C ALA A 106 -4.92 25.61 -0.09
N ASN A 107 -4.94 25.29 1.18
CA ASN A 107 -4.41 26.16 2.22
C ASN A 107 -3.15 25.50 2.78
N PRO A 108 -1.95 25.74 2.20
CA PRO A 108 -0.72 25.18 2.72
C PRO A 108 -0.50 25.77 4.12
N GLU A 109 -0.22 24.89 5.10
CA GLU A 109 0.06 25.31 6.48
C GLU A 109 1.25 26.29 6.53
N TYR A 110 2.18 26.16 5.57
CA TYR A 110 3.33 27.03 5.42
C TYR A 110 3.65 27.23 3.93
N SER A 111 3.98 28.46 3.53
CA SER A 111 4.60 28.70 2.24
C SER A 111 6.08 28.27 2.27
N VAL A 112 6.67 28.06 1.10
CA VAL A 112 8.11 27.72 0.99
C VAL A 112 8.97 28.82 1.60
N GLU A 113 8.56 30.08 1.42
CA GLU A 113 9.23 31.26 1.97
C GLU A 113 9.21 31.24 3.51
N GLN A 114 8.07 30.91 4.11
CA GLN A 114 7.94 30.80 5.58
C GLN A 114 8.78 29.66 6.14
N LEU A 115 8.92 28.54 5.39
CA LEU A 115 9.80 27.43 5.79
C LEU A 115 11.28 27.84 5.70
N ILE A 116 11.67 28.57 4.66
CA ILE A 116 13.04 29.10 4.51
C ILE A 116 13.35 30.10 5.63
N GLU A 117 12.40 30.98 5.95
CA GLU A 117 12.56 31.94 7.04
C GLU A 117 12.72 31.23 8.40
N LYS A 118 11.92 30.20 8.65
CA LYS A 118 11.92 29.47 9.93
C LYS A 118 13.12 28.54 10.10
N TYR A 119 13.51 27.81 9.04
CA TYR A 119 14.50 26.74 9.12
C TYR A 119 15.82 27.05 8.39
N GLY A 120 15.89 28.17 7.66
CA GLY A 120 17.02 28.53 6.85
C GLY A 120 17.10 27.72 5.57
N LYS A 121 18.32 27.28 5.21
CA LYS A 121 18.54 26.52 3.99
C LYS A 121 17.90 25.13 4.06
N LEU A 122 16.94 24.86 3.21
CA LEU A 122 16.27 23.57 3.13
C LEU A 122 17.22 22.47 2.59
N PRO A 123 17.04 21.20 3.00
CA PRO A 123 17.84 20.09 2.49
C PRO A 123 17.64 19.92 0.98
N GLY A 124 18.67 19.42 0.30
CA GLY A 124 18.59 19.09 -1.13
C GLY A 124 17.58 17.99 -1.41
N ALA A 125 17.00 17.98 -2.61
CA ALA A 125 15.95 17.03 -3.01
C ALA A 125 16.35 15.57 -2.77
N LEU A 126 17.55 15.17 -3.16
CA LEU A 126 18.02 13.79 -2.96
C LEU A 126 18.04 13.40 -1.48
N HIS A 127 18.54 14.27 -0.60
CA HIS A 127 18.58 14.01 0.83
C HIS A 127 17.16 13.96 1.43
N SER A 128 16.26 14.83 0.97
CA SER A 128 14.86 14.86 1.44
C SER A 128 14.06 13.61 1.04
N PHE A 129 14.30 13.07 -0.15
CA PHE A 129 13.61 11.87 -0.63
C PHE A 129 14.29 10.56 -0.24
N ALA A 130 15.57 10.58 0.14
CA ALA A 130 16.34 9.38 0.47
C ALA A 130 15.70 8.50 1.56
N PRO A 131 15.13 9.04 2.66
CA PRO A 131 14.46 8.23 3.68
C PRO A 131 13.27 7.42 3.15
N ILE A 132 12.62 7.90 2.11
CA ILE A 132 11.47 7.23 1.46
C ILE A 132 11.98 6.27 0.40
N LEU A 133 12.90 6.70 -0.46
CA LEU A 133 13.38 5.92 -1.58
C LEU A 133 14.26 4.74 -1.15
N LEU A 134 15.07 4.90 -0.11
CA LEU A 134 15.96 3.85 0.35
C LEU A 134 15.22 2.58 0.75
N PRO A 135 14.20 2.60 1.63
CA PRO A 135 13.41 1.42 1.94
C PRO A 135 12.77 0.77 0.71
N ILE A 136 12.23 1.58 -0.19
CA ILE A 136 11.60 1.09 -1.43
C ILE A 136 12.60 0.28 -2.25
N ILE A 137 13.79 0.84 -2.47
CA ILE A 137 14.84 0.19 -3.25
C ILE A 137 15.30 -1.10 -2.58
N LEU A 138 15.52 -1.08 -1.26
CA LEU A 138 15.97 -2.26 -0.52
C LEU A 138 14.93 -3.39 -0.55
N ILE A 139 13.65 -3.08 -0.36
CA ILE A 139 12.57 -4.06 -0.40
C ILE A 139 12.38 -4.61 -1.82
N ALA A 140 12.44 -3.74 -2.84
CA ALA A 140 12.41 -4.16 -4.23
C ALA A 140 13.59 -5.07 -4.59
N LEU A 141 14.79 -4.73 -4.12
CA LEU A 141 15.99 -5.54 -4.35
C LEU A 141 15.88 -6.92 -3.71
N LYS A 142 15.31 -7.01 -2.49
CA LYS A 142 14.98 -8.28 -1.86
C LYS A 142 13.98 -9.07 -2.71
N SER A 143 12.90 -8.45 -3.15
CA SER A 143 11.89 -9.12 -3.98
C SER A 143 12.48 -9.69 -5.27
N VAL A 144 13.40 -8.95 -5.91
CA VAL A 144 14.16 -9.45 -7.07
C VAL A 144 15.09 -10.59 -6.69
N SER A 145 15.74 -10.51 -5.51
CA SER A 145 16.65 -11.56 -5.02
C SER A 145 15.95 -12.88 -4.73
N ASP A 146 14.71 -12.79 -4.23
CA ASP A 146 13.88 -13.95 -3.87
C ASP A 146 13.10 -14.52 -5.10
N PHE A 147 13.30 -13.97 -6.30
CA PHE A 147 12.62 -14.40 -7.52
C PHE A 147 13.05 -15.81 -7.93
N PRO A 148 12.11 -16.64 -8.48
CA PRO A 148 12.45 -17.94 -9.03
C PRO A 148 13.55 -17.84 -10.10
N GLY A 149 14.70 -18.49 -9.87
CA GLY A 149 15.90 -18.34 -10.71
C GLY A 149 17.08 -17.71 -9.99
N SER A 150 16.86 -17.19 -8.77
CA SER A 150 17.91 -16.67 -7.85
C SER A 150 18.96 -15.83 -8.58
N PRO A 151 18.60 -14.66 -9.15
CA PRO A 151 19.52 -13.86 -9.98
C PRO A 151 20.81 -13.44 -9.26
N PHE A 152 20.82 -13.44 -7.92
CA PHE A 152 21.99 -13.17 -7.09
C PHE A 152 22.58 -14.44 -6.45
N GLY A 153 22.17 -15.64 -6.91
CA GLY A 153 22.60 -16.91 -6.32
C GLY A 153 22.00 -17.16 -4.93
N THR A 154 22.46 -18.25 -4.27
CA THR A 154 22.01 -18.66 -2.93
C THR A 154 23.06 -18.42 -1.85
N GLY A 155 24.09 -17.64 -2.15
CA GLY A 155 25.23 -17.40 -1.27
C GLY A 155 25.06 -16.22 -0.31
N SER A 156 26.18 -15.75 0.26
CA SER A 156 26.22 -14.67 1.23
C SER A 156 25.62 -13.36 0.72
N ILE A 157 25.69 -13.11 -0.59
CA ILE A 157 25.11 -11.91 -1.22
C ILE A 157 23.59 -11.94 -1.09
N HIS A 158 22.95 -13.08 -1.44
CA HIS A 158 21.51 -13.26 -1.26
C HIS A 158 21.10 -13.05 0.20
N THR A 159 21.81 -13.67 1.14
CA THR A 159 21.51 -13.54 2.58
C THR A 159 21.59 -12.08 3.04
N CYS A 160 22.60 -11.34 2.59
CA CYS A 160 22.77 -9.94 2.92
C CYS A 160 21.61 -9.09 2.34
N ILE A 161 21.30 -9.26 1.08
CA ILE A 161 20.19 -8.55 0.40
C ILE A 161 18.86 -8.87 1.09
N SER A 162 18.60 -10.13 1.38
CA SER A 162 17.37 -10.57 2.06
C SER A 162 17.25 -10.01 3.47
N PHE A 163 18.37 -9.83 4.18
CA PHE A 163 18.37 -9.22 5.51
C PHE A 163 18.10 -7.70 5.44
N ILE A 164 18.89 -6.95 4.66
CA ILE A 164 18.72 -5.48 4.58
C ILE A 164 17.43 -5.07 3.86
N GLY A 165 16.95 -5.91 2.94
CA GLY A 165 15.69 -5.71 2.22
C GLY A 165 14.47 -6.24 2.97
N ASN A 166 14.65 -6.80 4.18
CA ASN A 166 13.51 -7.12 5.05
C ASN A 166 12.73 -5.81 5.33
N PRO A 167 11.40 -5.76 5.14
CA PRO A 167 10.63 -4.54 5.29
C PRO A 167 10.87 -3.80 6.61
N VAL A 168 11.01 -4.53 7.72
CA VAL A 168 11.27 -3.93 9.04
C VAL A 168 12.66 -3.27 9.07
N ILE A 169 13.68 -3.97 8.59
CA ILE A 169 15.06 -3.46 8.57
C ILE A 169 15.17 -2.28 7.60
N ALA A 170 14.62 -2.40 6.42
CA ALA A 170 14.63 -1.34 5.41
C ALA A 170 13.94 -0.05 5.91
N LEU A 171 12.78 -0.17 6.58
CA LEU A 171 12.08 0.96 7.16
C LEU A 171 12.86 1.56 8.36
N LEU A 172 13.49 0.75 9.19
CA LEU A 172 14.37 1.25 10.25
C LEU A 172 15.53 2.07 9.68
N LEU A 173 16.18 1.59 8.61
CA LEU A 173 17.22 2.35 7.91
C LEU A 173 16.68 3.67 7.35
N GLY A 174 15.46 3.67 6.80
CA GLY A 174 14.76 4.89 6.39
C GLY A 174 14.55 5.87 7.55
N ILE A 175 14.12 5.39 8.72
CA ILE A 175 13.96 6.21 9.92
C ILE A 175 15.30 6.82 10.36
N PHE A 176 16.38 6.02 10.42
CA PHE A 176 17.71 6.54 10.74
C PHE A 176 18.16 7.64 9.77
N LEU A 177 17.88 7.45 8.48
CA LEU A 177 18.20 8.45 7.48
C LEU A 177 17.32 9.71 7.63
N ALA A 178 16.03 9.56 7.95
CA ALA A 178 15.14 10.67 8.25
C ALA A 178 15.59 11.49 9.46
N MET A 179 16.18 10.85 10.48
CA MET A 179 16.74 11.56 11.63
C MET A 179 17.87 12.52 11.26
N THR A 180 18.56 12.31 10.14
CA THR A 180 19.58 13.23 9.64
C THR A 180 19.02 14.54 9.10
N LEU A 181 17.72 14.55 8.78
CA LEU A 181 16.98 15.73 8.28
C LEU A 181 16.49 16.64 9.40
N ILE A 182 16.55 16.20 10.65
CA ILE A 182 16.09 16.97 11.81
C ILE A 182 16.95 18.23 11.97
N PRO A 183 16.34 19.43 11.94
CA PRO A 183 17.06 20.67 12.16
C PRO A 183 17.76 20.65 13.52
N LYS A 184 18.98 21.18 13.58
CA LYS A 184 19.78 21.20 14.83
C LYS A 184 19.08 21.89 16.00
N GLN A 185 18.18 22.83 15.69
CA GLN A 185 17.40 23.59 16.66
C GLN A 185 16.21 22.77 17.25
N GLU A 186 15.82 21.69 16.61
CA GLU A 186 14.65 20.88 17.00
C GLU A 186 15.00 19.44 17.42
N LYS A 187 16.24 19.20 17.84
CA LYS A 187 16.65 17.83 18.26
C LYS A 187 15.82 17.27 19.42
N SER A 188 15.28 18.14 20.28
CA SER A 188 14.32 17.74 21.33
C SER A 188 12.95 17.29 20.78
N SER A 189 12.62 17.70 19.56
CA SER A 189 11.36 17.34 18.90
C SER A 189 11.37 15.92 18.32
N ALA A 190 12.54 15.27 18.20
CA ALA A 190 12.63 13.91 17.69
C ALA A 190 11.78 12.92 18.50
N ILE A 191 11.79 13.05 19.84
CA ILE A 191 10.98 12.22 20.74
C ILE A 191 9.49 12.47 20.49
N LYS A 192 9.09 13.72 20.27
CA LYS A 192 7.70 14.07 19.95
C LYS A 192 7.28 13.44 18.63
N TRP A 193 8.09 13.51 17.58
CA TRP A 193 7.80 12.92 16.27
C TRP A 193 7.71 11.39 16.33
N ILE A 194 8.60 10.75 17.09
CA ILE A 194 8.51 9.29 17.34
C ILE A 194 7.20 8.97 18.08
N SER A 195 6.85 9.74 19.11
CA SER A 195 5.62 9.54 19.87
C SER A 195 4.36 9.73 19.00
N GLU A 196 4.35 10.73 18.13
CA GLU A 196 3.27 10.95 17.16
C GLU A 196 3.17 9.79 16.16
N GLY A 197 4.30 9.31 15.64
CA GLY A 197 4.35 8.14 14.78
C GLY A 197 3.82 6.87 15.45
N VAL A 198 4.19 6.63 16.70
CA VAL A 198 3.67 5.50 17.50
C VAL A 198 2.16 5.63 17.72
N THR A 199 1.68 6.83 18.04
CA THR A 199 0.24 7.09 18.24
C THR A 199 -0.56 6.84 16.97
N GLN A 200 -0.06 7.26 15.80
CA GLN A 200 -0.70 6.99 14.51
C GLN A 200 -0.69 5.49 14.20
N SER A 201 0.43 4.80 14.46
CA SER A 201 0.54 3.35 14.27
C SER A 201 -0.41 2.57 15.17
N ALA A 202 -0.67 3.03 16.39
CA ALA A 202 -1.58 2.37 17.34
C ALA A 202 -3.01 2.28 16.78
N SER A 203 -3.50 3.33 16.12
CA SER A 203 -4.82 3.32 15.47
C SER A 203 -4.88 2.29 14.34
N ILE A 204 -3.83 2.20 13.52
CA ILE A 204 -3.75 1.23 12.42
C ILE A 204 -3.73 -0.20 12.99
N LEU A 205 -2.93 -0.45 14.02
CA LEU A 205 -2.85 -1.75 14.69
C LEU A 205 -4.19 -2.16 15.31
N ALA A 206 -4.88 -1.23 15.97
CA ALA A 206 -6.18 -1.49 16.57
C ALA A 206 -7.24 -1.86 15.51
N ILE A 207 -7.32 -1.10 14.42
CA ILE A 207 -8.27 -1.37 13.32
C ILE A 207 -7.93 -2.70 12.64
N THR A 208 -6.66 -2.94 12.33
CA THR A 208 -6.21 -4.19 11.69
C THR A 208 -6.45 -5.40 12.60
N GLY A 209 -6.16 -5.26 13.90
CA GLY A 209 -6.40 -6.32 14.89
C GLY A 209 -7.89 -6.64 15.05
N ALA A 210 -8.74 -5.62 15.17
CA ALA A 210 -10.19 -5.81 15.24
C ALA A 210 -10.74 -6.47 13.97
N GLY A 211 -10.31 -5.99 12.79
CA GLY A 211 -10.68 -6.58 11.52
C GLY A 211 -10.21 -8.03 11.38
N GLY A 212 -8.97 -8.33 11.81
CA GLY A 212 -8.45 -9.71 11.84
C GLY A 212 -9.25 -10.65 12.76
N ALA A 213 -9.61 -10.17 13.94
CA ALA A 213 -10.47 -10.94 14.86
C ALA A 213 -11.85 -11.21 14.25
N PHE A 214 -12.47 -10.20 13.64
CA PHE A 214 -13.74 -10.36 12.93
C PHE A 214 -13.61 -11.35 11.76
N GLY A 215 -12.54 -11.24 10.95
CA GLY A 215 -12.24 -12.17 9.89
C GLY A 215 -12.07 -13.62 10.37
N ALA A 216 -11.40 -13.82 11.49
CA ALA A 216 -11.23 -15.14 12.10
C ALA A 216 -12.56 -15.77 12.56
N ILE A 217 -13.51 -14.95 13.00
CA ILE A 217 -14.88 -15.41 13.33
C ILE A 217 -15.62 -15.81 12.04
N LEU A 218 -15.55 -14.97 11.00
CA LEU A 218 -16.20 -15.25 9.71
C LEU A 218 -15.70 -16.54 9.07
N GLN A 219 -14.40 -16.86 9.20
CA GLN A 219 -13.84 -18.13 8.71
C GLN A 219 -14.42 -19.37 9.38
N LYS A 220 -14.92 -19.25 10.62
CA LYS A 220 -15.55 -20.34 11.35
C LYS A 220 -17.02 -20.56 11.01
N LEU A 221 -17.62 -19.62 10.29
CA LEU A 221 -18.99 -19.75 9.80
C LEU A 221 -18.99 -20.55 8.48
N PRO A 222 -20.00 -21.40 8.22
CA PRO A 222 -20.10 -22.17 6.99
C PRO A 222 -20.55 -21.30 5.79
N LEU A 223 -20.04 -20.05 5.74
CA LEU A 223 -20.40 -19.10 4.69
C LEU A 223 -19.86 -19.53 3.32
N ALA A 224 -18.63 -20.03 3.31
CA ALA A 224 -17.98 -20.51 2.09
C ALA A 224 -18.75 -21.69 1.48
N ASP A 225 -19.15 -22.65 2.31
CA ASP A 225 -19.92 -23.85 1.86
C ASP A 225 -21.31 -23.45 1.36
N THR A 226 -21.98 -22.53 2.04
CA THR A 226 -23.30 -22.05 1.66
C THR A 226 -23.27 -21.25 0.35
N LEU A 227 -22.27 -20.38 0.19
CA LEU A 227 -22.10 -19.59 -1.02
C LEU A 227 -21.67 -20.46 -2.22
N SER A 228 -20.73 -21.40 -2.00
CA SER A 228 -20.27 -22.30 -3.06
C SER A 228 -21.39 -23.19 -3.57
N SER A 229 -22.17 -23.82 -2.67
CA SER A 229 -23.30 -24.68 -3.07
C SER A 229 -24.37 -23.94 -3.86
N SER A 230 -24.57 -22.65 -3.57
CA SER A 230 -25.56 -21.81 -4.27
C SER A 230 -25.06 -21.30 -5.62
N LEU A 231 -23.77 -21.10 -5.82
CA LEU A 231 -23.19 -20.43 -6.99
C LEU A 231 -22.49 -21.38 -7.98
N LEU A 232 -22.03 -22.57 -7.54
CA LEU A 232 -21.34 -23.53 -8.41
C LEU A 232 -22.19 -24.01 -9.59
N GLY A 233 -23.54 -23.97 -9.50
CA GLY A 233 -24.44 -24.36 -10.56
C GLY A 233 -24.77 -23.27 -11.60
N THR A 234 -24.37 -22.02 -11.36
CA THR A 234 -24.82 -20.87 -12.18
C THR A 234 -23.80 -20.39 -13.20
N GLY A 235 -22.60 -20.98 -13.29
CA GLY A 235 -21.49 -20.46 -14.10
C GLY A 235 -20.90 -19.12 -13.57
N ALA A 236 -21.48 -18.56 -12.52
CA ALA A 236 -21.01 -17.33 -11.87
C ALA A 236 -19.87 -17.55 -10.87
N GLY A 237 -19.36 -18.78 -10.77
CA GLY A 237 -18.31 -19.17 -9.79
C GLY A 237 -17.05 -18.30 -9.88
N ILE A 238 -16.73 -17.79 -11.07
CA ILE A 238 -15.59 -16.89 -11.27
C ILE A 238 -15.73 -15.57 -10.50
N PHE A 239 -16.95 -15.09 -10.27
CA PHE A 239 -17.20 -13.86 -9.52
C PHE A 239 -17.29 -14.06 -8.01
N LEU A 240 -17.30 -15.32 -7.53
CA LEU A 240 -17.45 -15.63 -6.12
C LEU A 240 -16.34 -14.98 -5.26
N PRO A 241 -15.04 -15.10 -5.60
CA PRO A 241 -13.99 -14.44 -4.84
C PRO A 241 -14.17 -12.92 -4.77
N PHE A 242 -14.53 -12.31 -5.90
CA PHE A 242 -14.80 -10.87 -5.97
C PHE A 242 -15.97 -10.45 -5.08
N ILE A 243 -17.09 -11.17 -5.13
CA ILE A 243 -18.27 -10.87 -4.31
C ILE A 243 -17.93 -10.96 -2.82
N ILE A 244 -17.24 -12.04 -2.40
CA ILE A 244 -16.82 -12.22 -1.01
C ILE A 244 -15.89 -11.08 -0.60
N ALA A 245 -14.88 -10.78 -1.42
CA ALA A 245 -13.93 -9.70 -1.14
C ALA A 245 -14.64 -8.34 -1.02
N ALA A 246 -15.55 -8.03 -1.92
CA ALA A 246 -16.32 -6.78 -1.91
C ALA A 246 -17.20 -6.64 -0.67
N LEU A 247 -17.91 -7.70 -0.29
CA LEU A 247 -18.73 -7.73 0.92
C LEU A 247 -17.88 -7.55 2.18
N LEU A 248 -16.79 -8.31 2.31
CA LEU A 248 -15.88 -8.21 3.44
C LEU A 248 -15.20 -6.85 3.49
N LYS A 249 -14.75 -6.33 2.35
CA LYS A 249 -14.15 -4.99 2.27
C LYS A 249 -15.13 -3.92 2.73
N THR A 250 -16.39 -4.02 2.33
CA THR A 250 -17.43 -3.07 2.73
C THR A 250 -17.73 -3.16 4.23
N ALA A 251 -17.78 -4.39 4.77
CA ALA A 251 -18.07 -4.62 6.19
C ALA A 251 -16.91 -4.22 7.10
N MET A 252 -15.67 -4.51 6.69
CA MET A 252 -14.47 -4.36 7.54
C MET A 252 -13.75 -3.04 7.31
N GLY A 253 -13.96 -2.38 6.18
CA GLY A 253 -13.30 -1.14 5.82
C GLY A 253 -11.81 -1.26 5.45
N ALA A 254 -11.12 -2.30 5.91
CA ALA A 254 -9.69 -2.53 5.71
C ALA A 254 -9.44 -3.53 4.59
N SER A 255 -8.69 -3.13 3.55
CA SER A 255 -8.41 -3.99 2.39
C SER A 255 -7.52 -5.17 2.74
N THR A 256 -6.46 -4.94 3.50
CA THR A 256 -5.52 -5.99 3.92
C THR A 256 -6.24 -7.14 4.61
N VAL A 257 -7.13 -6.83 5.56
CA VAL A 257 -7.88 -7.85 6.30
C VAL A 257 -8.89 -8.55 5.39
N ALA A 258 -9.59 -7.80 4.53
CA ALA A 258 -10.52 -8.37 3.56
C ALA A 258 -9.82 -9.36 2.62
N MET A 259 -8.65 -9.01 2.09
CA MET A 259 -7.85 -9.89 1.24
C MET A 259 -7.44 -11.18 1.95
N ILE A 260 -6.89 -11.06 3.16
CA ILE A 260 -6.44 -12.23 3.96
C ILE A 260 -7.63 -13.14 4.27
N THR A 261 -8.75 -12.56 4.72
CA THR A 261 -9.94 -13.34 5.06
C THR A 261 -10.54 -14.01 3.82
N THR A 262 -10.66 -13.27 2.71
CA THR A 262 -11.22 -13.82 1.47
C THR A 262 -10.34 -14.93 0.91
N SER A 263 -9.01 -14.76 0.90
CA SER A 263 -8.10 -15.80 0.41
C SER A 263 -8.22 -17.08 1.22
N ALA A 264 -8.32 -16.98 2.55
CA ALA A 264 -8.51 -18.14 3.41
C ALA A 264 -9.87 -18.84 3.20
N MET A 265 -10.92 -18.08 2.87
CA MET A 265 -12.24 -18.65 2.54
C MET A 265 -12.28 -19.28 1.14
N VAL A 266 -11.58 -18.72 0.19
CA VAL A 266 -11.61 -19.15 -1.23
C VAL A 266 -10.60 -20.27 -1.51
N ALA A 267 -9.46 -20.31 -0.82
CA ALA A 267 -8.41 -21.31 -1.03
C ALA A 267 -8.95 -22.76 -1.11
N PRO A 268 -9.78 -23.24 -0.16
CA PRO A 268 -10.32 -24.60 -0.24
C PRO A 268 -11.31 -24.81 -1.39
N LEU A 269 -11.86 -23.74 -1.95
CA LEU A 269 -12.85 -23.81 -3.04
C LEU A 269 -12.20 -23.77 -4.44
N MET A 270 -10.93 -23.39 -4.54
CA MET A 270 -10.23 -23.21 -5.82
C MET A 270 -10.30 -24.44 -6.74
N PRO A 271 -10.08 -25.68 -6.25
CA PRO A 271 -10.18 -26.86 -7.09
C PRO A 271 -11.59 -27.06 -7.66
N ALA A 272 -12.64 -26.80 -6.86
CA ALA A 272 -14.03 -26.92 -7.28
C ALA A 272 -14.45 -25.85 -8.28
N LEU A 273 -13.83 -24.65 -8.20
CA LEU A 273 -14.06 -23.54 -9.11
C LEU A 273 -13.24 -23.63 -10.40
N GLY A 274 -12.33 -24.60 -10.50
CA GLY A 274 -11.41 -24.74 -11.63
C GLY A 274 -10.41 -23.60 -11.77
N PHE A 275 -10.11 -22.89 -10.68
CA PHE A 275 -9.16 -21.77 -10.69
C PHE A 275 -7.72 -22.24 -10.57
N THR A 276 -6.87 -21.64 -11.38
CA THR A 276 -5.43 -21.64 -11.13
C THR A 276 -5.08 -20.53 -10.15
N THR A 277 -3.97 -20.68 -9.44
CA THR A 277 -3.49 -19.73 -8.45
C THR A 277 -3.42 -18.27 -8.95
N PRO A 278 -2.90 -17.98 -10.17
CA PRO A 278 -2.88 -16.60 -10.71
C PRO A 278 -4.27 -15.99 -10.88
N VAL A 279 -5.24 -16.77 -11.35
CA VAL A 279 -6.63 -16.30 -11.54
C VAL A 279 -7.26 -15.93 -10.20
N SER A 280 -7.08 -16.76 -9.19
CA SER A 280 -7.60 -16.46 -7.84
C SER A 280 -7.01 -15.20 -7.27
N TYR A 281 -5.71 -14.96 -7.47
CA TYR A 281 -5.05 -13.75 -7.02
C TYR A 281 -5.68 -12.48 -7.63
N THR A 282 -5.87 -12.45 -8.94
CA THR A 282 -6.42 -11.28 -9.63
C THR A 282 -7.87 -10.97 -9.26
N HIS A 283 -8.64 -11.99 -8.85
CA HIS A 283 -10.03 -11.78 -8.40
C HIS A 283 -10.15 -11.31 -6.95
N LEU A 284 -9.11 -11.47 -6.14
CA LEU A 284 -9.12 -11.10 -4.72
C LEU A 284 -8.53 -9.72 -4.45
N THR A 285 -7.75 -9.20 -5.38
CA THR A 285 -7.13 -7.87 -5.32
C THR A 285 -7.94 -6.83 -6.07
#